data_965670f12e6bf4b1e9b5b0b3c6fd78d3
#
_entry.id   965670f12e6bf4b1e9b5b0b3c6fd78d3
#
_cell.length_a   1.000
_cell.length_b   1.000
_cell.length_c   1.000
_cell.angle_alpha   90.00
_cell.angle_beta   90.00
_cell.angle_gamma   90.00
#
_symmetry.space_group_name_H-M   'P 1'
#
loop_
_entity.id
_entity.type
_entity.pdbx_description
1 polymer ?
#
loop_
_entity_poly.entity_id
_entity_poly.type
_entity_poly.pdbx_seq_one_letter_code
_entity_poly.pdbx_strand_id
1 'polypeptide(L)'
;MARVVARGEAEIGFQQVSELIHVPGVTFVGTIPTEVQPVIFFAGALTSAVRQPEAAMALIRFLASPEAAPVISKAGLTPLSER
;
A
#
# COMPACT_ATOMS: atom_id res chain seq x y z
N MET A 1 11.74 2.99 -8.10
CA MET A 1 12.14 1.60 -8.43
C MET A 1 11.46 1.06 -9.68
N ALA A 2 10.12 0.97 -9.69
CA ALA A 2 9.42 0.38 -10.82
C ALA A 2 9.69 1.07 -12.16
N ARG A 3 9.85 2.39 -12.15
CA ARG A 3 10.14 3.14 -13.37
C ARG A 3 11.51 2.81 -13.96
N VAL A 4 12.47 2.45 -13.12
CA VAL A 4 13.80 2.04 -13.56
C VAL A 4 13.70 0.74 -14.36
N VAL A 5 12.90 -0.20 -13.86
CA VAL A 5 12.65 -1.46 -14.57
C VAL A 5 11.88 -1.20 -15.86
N ALA A 6 10.84 -0.34 -15.79
CA ALA A 6 10.04 -0.03 -16.97
C ALA A 6 10.85 0.60 -18.10
N ARG A 7 11.88 1.38 -17.76
CA ARG A 7 12.75 2.01 -18.76
C ARG A 7 13.83 1.08 -19.31
N GLY A 8 13.92 -0.13 -18.77
CA GLY A 8 14.93 -1.08 -19.21
C GLY A 8 16.31 -0.88 -18.59
N GLU A 9 16.40 -0.05 -17.56
CA GLU A 9 17.68 0.19 -16.87
C GLU A 9 18.01 -0.91 -15.87
N ALA A 10 17.02 -1.74 -15.52
CA ALA A 10 17.21 -2.93 -14.70
C ALA A 10 16.27 -4.01 -15.21
N GLU A 11 16.68 -5.26 -15.13
CA GLU A 11 15.87 -6.38 -15.61
C GLU A 11 14.83 -6.82 -14.62
N ILE A 12 15.10 -6.64 -13.33
CA ILE A 12 14.20 -7.08 -12.27
C ILE A 12 14.34 -6.13 -11.09
N GLY A 13 13.28 -5.99 -10.30
CA GLY A 13 13.28 -5.16 -9.12
C GLY A 13 12.34 -5.71 -8.06
N PHE A 14 12.56 -5.31 -6.83
CA PHE A 14 11.73 -5.69 -5.68
C PHE A 14 11.18 -4.43 -5.03
N GLN A 15 9.89 -4.43 -4.77
CA GLN A 15 9.21 -3.32 -4.11
C GLN A 15 7.88 -3.81 -3.56
N GLN A 16 7.23 -3.01 -2.73
CA GLN A 16 5.90 -3.34 -2.22
C GLN A 16 4.90 -3.42 -3.37
N VAL A 17 3.93 -4.33 -3.24
CA VAL A 17 2.92 -4.56 -4.28
C VAL A 17 2.20 -3.27 -4.65
N SER A 18 1.83 -2.44 -3.66
CA SER A 18 1.13 -1.19 -3.90
C SER A 18 1.90 -0.21 -4.78
N GLU A 19 3.21 -0.34 -4.85
CA GLU A 19 4.04 0.55 -5.64
C GLU A 19 4.38 -0.03 -7.02
N LEU A 20 3.98 -1.26 -7.29
CA LEU A 20 4.28 -1.95 -8.54
C LEU A 20 3.09 -2.10 -9.47
N ILE A 21 1.93 -2.46 -8.94
CA ILE A 21 0.82 -2.97 -9.73
C ILE A 21 0.17 -1.95 -10.67
N HIS A 22 0.40 -0.66 -10.44
CA HIS A 22 -0.18 0.40 -11.28
C HIS A 22 0.84 1.13 -12.14
N VAL A 23 2.08 0.63 -12.21
CA VAL A 23 3.11 1.24 -13.04
C VAL A 23 3.12 0.57 -14.41
N PRO A 24 2.87 1.33 -15.50
CA PRO A 24 2.91 0.74 -16.84
C PRO A 24 4.35 0.37 -17.22
N GLY A 25 4.47 -0.66 -18.02
CA GLY A 25 5.78 -1.10 -18.54
C GLY A 25 6.49 -2.12 -17.67
N VAL A 26 5.89 -2.55 -16.55
CA VAL A 26 6.43 -3.61 -15.72
C VAL A 26 5.45 -4.76 -15.62
N THR A 27 5.98 -5.98 -15.50
CA THR A 27 5.16 -7.17 -15.28
C THR A 27 5.32 -7.59 -13.82
N PHE A 28 4.22 -7.65 -13.10
CA PHE A 28 4.22 -8.13 -11.72
C PHE A 28 4.26 -9.66 -11.73
N VAL A 29 5.35 -10.22 -11.22
CA VAL A 29 5.58 -11.66 -11.26
C VAL A 29 4.97 -12.37 -10.07
N GLY A 30 4.98 -11.74 -8.90
CA GLY A 30 4.45 -12.33 -7.69
C GLY A 30 5.13 -11.77 -6.46
N THR A 31 4.78 -12.32 -5.30
CA THR A 31 5.39 -11.93 -4.04
C THR A 31 6.53 -12.87 -3.69
N ILE A 32 7.47 -12.40 -2.89
CA ILE A 32 8.56 -13.26 -2.40
C ILE A 32 7.99 -14.26 -1.39
N PRO A 33 8.68 -15.39 -1.14
CA PRO A 33 8.19 -16.39 -0.19
C PRO A 33 7.95 -15.81 1.20
N THR A 34 6.91 -16.31 1.87
CA THR A 34 6.52 -15.85 3.19
C THR A 34 7.66 -15.90 4.21
N GLU A 35 8.54 -16.90 4.07
CA GLU A 35 9.65 -17.11 4.99
C GLU A 35 10.66 -15.98 4.99
N VAL A 36 10.73 -15.21 3.89
CA VAL A 36 11.69 -14.12 3.75
C VAL A 36 11.02 -12.77 3.57
N GLN A 37 9.70 -12.71 3.72
CA GLN A 37 8.92 -11.49 3.51
C GLN A 37 8.60 -10.82 4.85
N PRO A 38 9.16 -9.63 5.11
CA PRO A 38 8.75 -8.89 6.29
C PRO A 38 7.34 -8.33 6.08
N VAL A 39 6.54 -8.34 7.15
CA VAL A 39 5.22 -7.72 7.10
C VAL A 39 5.36 -6.29 7.60
N ILE A 40 4.94 -5.34 6.76
CA ILE A 40 5.01 -3.92 7.08
C ILE A 40 3.59 -3.40 7.26
N PHE A 41 3.34 -2.77 8.41
CA PHE A 41 2.05 -2.17 8.70
C PHE A 41 2.08 -0.67 8.46
N PHE A 42 1.06 -0.16 7.79
CA PHE A 42 0.85 1.28 7.64
C PHE A 42 -0.13 1.74 8.71
N ALA A 43 0.15 2.86 9.32
CA ALA A 43 -0.69 3.41 10.36
C ALA A 43 -0.86 4.91 10.17
N GLY A 44 -1.97 5.42 10.69
CA GLY A 44 -2.23 6.85 10.67
C GLY A 44 -2.50 7.35 12.09
N ALA A 45 -2.19 8.61 12.32
CA ALA A 45 -2.41 9.23 13.62
C ALA A 45 -2.70 10.72 13.45
N LEU A 46 -3.36 11.30 14.45
CA LEU A 46 -3.57 12.73 14.49
C LEU A 46 -2.35 13.40 15.14
N THR A 47 -1.97 14.55 14.60
CA THR A 47 -0.92 15.34 15.25
C THR A 47 -1.53 16.20 16.35
N SER A 48 -0.72 16.68 17.27
CA SER A 48 -1.18 17.56 18.33
C SER A 48 -1.61 18.95 17.80
N ALA A 49 -1.17 19.29 16.59
CA ALA A 49 -1.50 20.59 15.98
C ALA A 49 -2.71 20.51 15.03
N VAL A 50 -3.44 19.41 15.01
CA VAL A 50 -4.57 19.22 14.08
C VAL A 50 -5.65 20.29 14.35
N ARG A 51 -6.16 20.88 13.25
CA ARG A 51 -7.18 21.94 13.34
C ARG A 51 -8.60 21.40 13.35
N GLN A 52 -8.82 20.26 12.73
CA GLN A 52 -10.14 19.63 12.64
C GLN A 52 -10.06 18.19 13.08
N PRO A 53 -9.94 17.95 14.39
CA PRO A 53 -9.72 16.59 14.89
C PRO A 53 -10.87 15.63 14.58
N GLU A 54 -12.11 16.12 14.58
CA GLU A 54 -13.26 15.25 14.28
C GLU A 54 -13.27 14.79 12.85
N ALA A 55 -12.99 15.70 11.90
CA ALA A 55 -12.92 15.36 10.49
C ALA A 55 -11.73 14.43 10.20
N ALA A 56 -10.60 14.71 10.81
CA ALA A 56 -9.41 13.88 10.63
C ALA A 56 -9.62 12.47 11.19
N MET A 57 -10.24 12.36 12.35
CA MET A 57 -10.53 11.06 12.95
C MET A 57 -11.56 10.30 12.11
N ALA A 58 -12.54 11.00 11.53
CA ALA A 58 -13.52 10.36 10.65
C ALA A 58 -12.83 9.75 9.43
N LEU A 59 -11.85 10.42 8.86
CA LEU A 59 -11.07 9.89 7.74
C LEU A 59 -10.30 8.63 8.15
N ILE A 60 -9.62 8.68 9.30
CA ILE A 60 -8.88 7.52 9.79
C ILE A 60 -9.80 6.33 10.02
N ARG A 61 -10.95 6.58 10.64
CA ARG A 61 -11.92 5.52 10.86
C ARG A 61 -12.47 4.95 9.56
N PHE A 62 -12.71 5.80 8.57
CA PHE A 62 -13.17 5.35 7.27
C PHE A 62 -12.13 4.46 6.61
N LEU A 63 -10.86 4.87 6.62
CA LEU A 63 -9.78 4.08 6.02
C LEU A 63 -9.61 2.71 6.69
N ALA A 64 -9.95 2.61 7.97
CA ALA A 64 -9.89 1.34 8.70
C ALA A 64 -11.19 0.55 8.60
N SER A 65 -12.21 1.08 7.95
CA SER A 65 -13.54 0.45 7.89
C SER A 65 -13.62 -0.61 6.79
N PRO A 66 -14.59 -1.53 6.89
CA PRO A 66 -14.85 -2.49 5.81
C PRO A 66 -15.25 -1.82 4.50
N GLU A 67 -15.81 -0.62 4.55
CA GLU A 67 -16.24 0.11 3.36
C GLU A 67 -15.06 0.54 2.50
N ALA A 68 -13.92 0.83 3.11
CA ALA A 68 -12.71 1.21 2.37
C ALA A 68 -11.90 -0.01 1.92
N ALA A 69 -12.16 -1.19 2.46
CA ALA A 69 -11.37 -2.39 2.19
C ALA A 69 -11.23 -2.72 0.70
N PRO A 70 -12.28 -2.67 -0.13
CA PRO A 70 -12.13 -2.96 -1.56
C PRO A 70 -11.18 -2.00 -2.26
N VAL A 71 -11.20 -0.73 -1.91
CA VAL A 71 -10.33 0.28 -2.51
C VAL A 71 -8.88 0.04 -2.09
N ILE A 72 -8.68 -0.27 -0.83
CA ILE A 72 -7.35 -0.56 -0.29
C ILE A 72 -6.76 -1.80 -0.94
N SER A 73 -7.56 -2.85 -1.12
CA SER A 73 -7.13 -4.07 -1.79
C SER A 73 -6.75 -3.78 -3.25
N LYS A 74 -7.53 -2.97 -3.95
CA LYS A 74 -7.23 -2.58 -5.32
C LYS A 74 -5.93 -1.79 -5.44
N ALA A 75 -5.58 -1.06 -4.40
CA ALA A 75 -4.33 -0.30 -4.37
C ALA A 75 -3.10 -1.17 -4.10
N GLY A 76 -3.30 -2.45 -3.80
CA GLY A 76 -2.20 -3.38 -3.57
C GLY A 76 -1.85 -3.57 -2.11
N LEU A 77 -2.70 -3.10 -1.20
CA LEU A 77 -2.50 -3.27 0.24
C LEU A 77 -3.51 -4.27 0.78
N THR A 78 -3.22 -4.87 1.91
CA THR A 78 -4.13 -5.81 2.56
C THR A 78 -4.75 -5.15 3.78
N PRO A 79 -6.07 -4.91 3.80
CA PRO A 79 -6.73 -4.36 4.99
C PRO A 79 -6.57 -5.31 6.17
N LEU A 80 -6.32 -4.75 7.36
CA LEU A 80 -6.16 -5.58 8.55
C LEU A 80 -7.41 -6.40 8.88
N SER A 81 -8.58 -5.88 8.53
CA SER A 81 -9.85 -6.59 8.75
C SER A 81 -9.97 -7.87 7.94
N GLU A 82 -9.11 -8.05 6.91
CA GLU A 82 -9.12 -9.23 6.04
C GLU A 82 -7.99 -10.22 6.36
N ARG A 83 -7.21 -9.92 7.40
CA ARG A 83 -6.07 -10.77 7.76
C ARG A 83 -6.44 -11.86 8.74
#